data_1b86d86e8ac94be25c55736278ffda80
#
_entry.id   1b86d86e8ac94be25c55736278ffda80
#
_cell.length_a   1.000
_cell.length_b   1.000
_cell.length_c   1.000
_cell.angle_alpha   90.00
_cell.angle_beta   90.00
_cell.angle_gamma   90.00
#
_symmetry.space_group_name_H-M   'P 1'
#
loop_
_entity.id
_entity.type
_entity.pdbx_description
1 polymer ?
#
loop_
_entity_poly.entity_id
_entity_poly.type
_entity_poly.pdbx_seq_one_letter_code
_entity_poly.pdbx_strand_id
1 'polypeptide(L)'
;MTFELSADDLAARDQARALAETVLAQAAEIDRTSSIPTELSGQLTALVSNDPFAGVVVIEEIAVASAAVATWFAAGESSRPLGLAGLRGATAPDDSPRAQLALAAVALGVGRAAIESALADLRQASAAPADVDKPQWVVADAATDLDAARLLTYQAAKTMTDVDIALARLLATGAAHRAVDAALRVAGASALADGRALERLSRDVRVLSVLLGTEENQRAIAAEGLLPR
;
A
#
# COMPACT_ATOMS: atom_id res chain seq x y z
N MET A 1 20.08 14.02 -1.44
CA MET A 1 18.65 14.38 -1.32
C MET A 1 18.20 13.96 0.07
N THR A 2 17.83 14.89 0.93
CA THR A 2 17.27 14.59 2.25
C THR A 2 15.78 14.32 2.08
N PHE A 3 15.33 13.14 2.47
CA PHE A 3 13.91 12.78 2.48
C PHE A 3 13.31 13.03 3.88
N GLU A 4 13.71 14.14 4.50
CA GLU A 4 13.12 14.55 5.77
C GLU A 4 11.71 15.08 5.52
N LEU A 5 10.76 14.53 6.26
CA LEU A 5 9.39 15.02 6.30
C LEU A 5 9.40 16.40 6.96
N SER A 6 8.70 17.36 6.36
CA SER A 6 8.45 18.66 6.99
C SER A 6 7.56 18.50 8.24
N ALA A 7 7.47 19.54 9.04
CA ALA A 7 6.56 19.53 10.21
C ALA A 7 5.10 19.32 9.76
N ASP A 8 4.70 19.88 8.63
CA ASP A 8 3.34 19.72 8.08
C ASP A 8 3.12 18.29 7.58
N ASP A 9 4.11 17.66 6.91
CA ASP A 9 4.02 16.25 6.49
C ASP A 9 3.92 15.31 7.70
N LEU A 10 4.67 15.59 8.76
CA LEU A 10 4.61 14.83 10.01
C LEU A 10 3.23 14.95 10.65
N ALA A 11 2.65 16.15 10.70
CA ALA A 11 1.32 16.37 11.23
C ALA A 11 0.25 15.66 10.39
N ALA A 12 0.32 15.71 9.06
CA ALA A 12 -0.58 15.00 8.16
C ALA A 12 -0.47 13.48 8.34
N ARG A 13 0.75 12.96 8.44
CA ARG A 13 0.99 11.54 8.73
C ARG A 13 0.36 11.10 10.05
N ASP A 14 0.56 11.88 11.12
CA ASP A 14 0.08 11.52 12.45
C ASP A 14 -1.47 11.56 12.51
N GLN A 15 -2.10 12.50 11.79
CA GLN A 15 -3.55 12.53 11.61
C GLN A 15 -4.05 11.32 10.82
N ALA A 16 -3.39 10.98 9.71
CA ALA A 16 -3.74 9.81 8.92
C ALA A 16 -3.58 8.51 9.72
N ARG A 17 -2.53 8.40 10.53
CA ARG A 17 -2.29 7.25 11.42
C ARG A 17 -3.38 7.09 12.47
N ALA A 18 -3.80 8.18 13.11
CA ALA A 18 -4.91 8.14 14.06
C ALA A 18 -6.22 7.69 13.41
N LEU A 19 -6.49 8.16 12.17
CA LEU A 19 -7.67 7.71 11.43
C LEU A 19 -7.55 6.26 10.95
N ALA A 20 -6.34 5.80 10.62
CA ALA A 20 -6.08 4.42 10.22
C ALA A 20 -6.48 3.40 11.29
N GLU A 21 -6.40 3.73 12.58
CA GLU A 21 -6.90 2.87 13.66
C GLU A 21 -8.42 2.67 13.54
N THR A 22 -9.17 3.71 13.22
CA THR A 22 -10.62 3.63 12.98
C THR A 22 -10.93 2.84 11.72
N VAL A 23 -10.15 3.03 10.66
CA VAL A 23 -10.24 2.25 9.41
C VAL A 23 -9.99 0.77 9.69
N LEU A 24 -8.94 0.44 10.45
CA LEU A 24 -8.56 -0.94 10.76
C LEU A 24 -9.69 -1.68 11.50
N ALA A 25 -10.33 -1.02 12.46
CA ALA A 25 -11.46 -1.61 13.20
C ALA A 25 -12.65 -1.97 12.30
N GLN A 26 -12.80 -1.30 11.16
CA GLN A 26 -13.91 -1.50 10.22
C GLN A 26 -13.47 -2.22 8.92
N ALA A 27 -12.18 -2.50 8.75
CA ALA A 27 -11.62 -2.95 7.48
C ALA A 27 -12.24 -4.26 6.97
N ALA A 28 -12.52 -5.23 7.85
CA ALA A 28 -13.15 -6.49 7.48
C ALA A 28 -14.60 -6.30 6.98
N GLU A 29 -15.36 -5.42 7.62
CA GLU A 29 -16.73 -5.11 7.20
C GLU A 29 -16.76 -4.31 5.89
N ILE A 30 -15.86 -3.36 5.73
CA ILE A 30 -15.70 -2.60 4.48
C ILE A 30 -15.32 -3.53 3.32
N ASP A 31 -14.40 -4.47 3.56
CA ASP A 31 -14.03 -5.47 2.55
C ASP A 31 -15.22 -6.34 2.13
N ARG A 32 -16.03 -6.79 3.10
CA ARG A 32 -17.20 -7.64 2.87
C ARG A 32 -18.34 -6.89 2.17
N THR A 33 -18.59 -5.63 2.53
CA THR A 33 -19.74 -4.85 2.04
C THR A 33 -19.39 -3.95 0.85
N SER A 34 -18.10 -3.68 0.63
CA SER A 34 -17.60 -2.67 -0.32
C SER A 34 -18.25 -1.30 -0.10
N SER A 35 -18.50 -0.96 1.16
CA SER A 35 -19.13 0.30 1.56
C SER A 35 -18.33 0.96 2.67
N ILE A 36 -18.00 2.24 2.49
CA ILE A 36 -17.34 3.07 3.51
C ILE A 36 -18.44 3.83 4.26
N PRO A 37 -18.47 3.78 5.60
CA PRO A 37 -19.41 4.57 6.38
C PRO A 37 -19.28 6.07 6.10
N THR A 38 -20.41 6.79 6.05
CA THR A 38 -20.44 8.22 5.71
C THR A 38 -19.59 9.07 6.66
N GLU A 39 -19.58 8.75 7.94
CA GLU A 39 -18.76 9.47 8.92
C GLU A 39 -17.26 9.29 8.62
N LEU A 40 -16.83 8.06 8.32
CA LEU A 40 -15.45 7.75 7.96
C LEU A 40 -15.06 8.43 6.65
N SER A 41 -15.93 8.43 5.64
CA SER A 41 -15.65 9.10 4.37
C SER A 41 -15.46 10.61 4.56
N GLY A 42 -16.26 11.25 5.41
CA GLY A 42 -16.10 12.66 5.74
C GLY A 42 -14.76 12.97 6.43
N GLN A 43 -14.34 12.12 7.37
CA GLN A 43 -13.04 12.26 8.03
C GLN A 43 -11.87 12.07 7.05
N LEU A 44 -11.96 11.09 6.15
CA LEU A 44 -10.96 10.85 5.11
C LEU A 44 -10.86 12.06 4.15
N THR A 45 -11.99 12.61 3.71
CA THR A 45 -12.03 13.76 2.80
C THR A 45 -11.33 14.99 3.40
N ALA A 46 -11.36 15.14 4.72
CA ALA A 46 -10.64 16.23 5.41
C ALA A 46 -9.12 16.11 5.33
N LEU A 47 -8.57 14.93 5.01
CA LEU A 47 -7.14 14.69 4.83
C LEU A 47 -6.64 14.91 3.40
N VAL A 48 -7.52 15.25 2.46
CA VAL A 48 -7.13 15.44 1.05
C VAL A 48 -6.14 16.60 0.93
N SER A 49 -5.00 16.33 0.32
CA SER A 49 -3.96 17.32 0.03
C SER A 49 -3.79 17.49 -1.48
N ASN A 50 -3.53 18.74 -1.90
CA ASN A 50 -3.12 19.04 -3.27
C ASN A 50 -1.63 18.78 -3.50
N ASP A 51 -0.83 18.69 -2.44
CA ASP A 51 0.57 18.31 -2.53
C ASP A 51 0.71 16.80 -2.76
N PRO A 52 1.35 16.36 -3.86
CA PRO A 52 1.54 14.94 -4.15
C PRO A 52 2.34 14.21 -3.06
N PHE A 53 3.32 14.87 -2.45
CA PHE A 53 4.16 14.27 -1.43
C PHE A 53 3.38 14.02 -0.13
N ALA A 54 2.66 15.02 0.37
CA ALA A 54 1.76 14.85 1.52
C ALA A 54 0.69 13.80 1.24
N GLY A 55 0.14 13.77 0.00
CA GLY A 55 -0.82 12.77 -0.43
C GLY A 55 -0.27 11.35 -0.34
N VAL A 56 0.96 11.10 -0.79
CA VAL A 56 1.63 9.78 -0.69
C VAL A 56 1.76 9.35 0.77
N VAL A 57 2.21 10.26 1.65
CA VAL A 57 2.37 9.97 3.09
C VAL A 57 1.05 9.58 3.75
N VAL A 58 -0.02 10.33 3.47
CA VAL A 58 -1.37 10.05 3.99
C VAL A 58 -1.92 8.72 3.47
N ILE A 59 -1.81 8.49 2.16
CA ILE A 59 -2.31 7.25 1.52
C ILE A 59 -1.58 6.02 2.07
N GLU A 60 -0.28 6.09 2.26
CA GLU A 60 0.51 4.99 2.84
C GLU A 60 -0.01 4.63 4.24
N GLU A 61 -0.24 5.62 5.12
CA GLU A 61 -0.74 5.35 6.47
C GLU A 61 -2.14 4.71 6.47
N ILE A 62 -3.06 5.19 5.63
CA ILE A 62 -4.40 4.61 5.50
C ILE A 62 -4.34 3.19 4.93
N ALA A 63 -3.43 2.94 3.98
CA ALA A 63 -3.29 1.65 3.33
C ALA A 63 -2.79 0.54 4.25
N VAL A 64 -2.07 0.86 5.32
CA VAL A 64 -1.71 -0.10 6.37
C VAL A 64 -2.96 -0.72 7.01
N ALA A 65 -4.01 0.06 7.17
CA ALA A 65 -5.27 -0.42 7.72
C ALA A 65 -6.15 -1.11 6.68
N SER A 66 -6.25 -0.52 5.47
CA SER A 66 -7.07 -1.05 4.38
C SER A 66 -6.66 -0.49 3.02
N ALA A 67 -6.19 -1.37 2.14
CA ALA A 67 -5.92 -1.02 0.74
C ALA A 67 -7.18 -0.54 0.00
N ALA A 68 -8.34 -1.12 0.29
CA ALA A 68 -9.61 -0.75 -0.32
C ALA A 68 -9.99 0.71 0.02
N VAL A 69 -9.85 1.10 1.30
CA VAL A 69 -10.13 2.48 1.75
C VAL A 69 -9.11 3.46 1.16
N ALA A 70 -7.84 3.10 1.18
CA ALA A 70 -6.77 3.95 0.64
C ALA A 70 -6.92 4.18 -0.86
N THR A 71 -7.31 3.15 -1.62
CA THR A 71 -7.55 3.27 -3.07
C THR A 71 -8.79 4.12 -3.35
N TRP A 72 -9.86 3.95 -2.57
CA TRP A 72 -11.05 4.82 -2.67
C TRP A 72 -10.68 6.28 -2.38
N PHE A 73 -9.93 6.53 -1.32
CA PHE A 73 -9.45 7.85 -0.95
C PHE A 73 -8.61 8.50 -2.06
N ALA A 74 -7.70 7.73 -2.65
CA ALA A 74 -6.83 8.17 -3.73
C ALA A 74 -7.56 8.51 -5.02
N ALA A 75 -8.65 7.79 -5.31
CA ALA A 75 -9.45 7.95 -6.52
C ALA A 75 -10.58 8.99 -6.38
N GLY A 76 -10.78 9.55 -5.17
CA GLY A 76 -11.85 10.48 -4.86
C GLY A 76 -13.21 9.82 -4.64
N GLU A 77 -14.17 10.59 -4.15
CA GLU A 77 -15.51 10.12 -3.71
C GLU A 77 -16.34 9.41 -4.78
N SER A 78 -15.95 9.53 -6.06
CA SER A 78 -16.67 8.92 -7.18
C SER A 78 -16.38 7.42 -7.36
N SER A 79 -15.40 6.88 -6.65
CA SER A 79 -14.94 5.51 -6.79
C SER A 79 -15.49 4.61 -5.69
N ARG A 80 -15.82 3.35 -6.06
CA ARG A 80 -16.20 2.35 -5.07
C ARG A 80 -14.95 1.71 -4.46
N PRO A 81 -14.97 1.35 -3.15
CA PRO A 81 -13.88 0.62 -2.53
C PRO A 81 -13.56 -0.66 -3.29
N LEU A 82 -12.28 -0.98 -3.43
CA LEU A 82 -11.81 -2.19 -4.12
C LEU A 82 -11.85 -3.41 -3.20
N GLY A 83 -13.03 -3.77 -2.72
CA GLY A 83 -13.26 -5.09 -2.16
C GLY A 83 -13.55 -6.12 -3.28
N LEU A 84 -13.64 -7.41 -2.94
CA LEU A 84 -14.04 -8.48 -3.89
C LEU A 84 -15.33 -8.14 -4.66
N ALA A 85 -16.26 -7.42 -4.06
CA ALA A 85 -17.48 -6.95 -4.70
C ALA A 85 -17.26 -5.69 -5.57
N GLY A 86 -16.25 -4.88 -5.27
CA GLY A 86 -15.94 -3.64 -6.01
C GLY A 86 -15.36 -3.88 -7.39
N LEU A 87 -14.66 -4.99 -7.61
CA LEU A 87 -14.13 -5.37 -8.93
C LEU A 87 -15.23 -5.61 -9.98
N ARG A 88 -16.48 -5.84 -9.57
CA ARG A 88 -17.60 -6.11 -10.47
C ARG A 88 -18.29 -4.84 -11.02
N GLY A 89 -17.90 -3.64 -10.61
CA GLY A 89 -18.60 -2.41 -11.00
C GLY A 89 -17.78 -1.14 -10.90
N ALA A 90 -16.47 -1.23 -10.68
CA ALA A 90 -15.62 -0.06 -10.63
C ALA A 90 -15.44 0.53 -12.05
N THR A 91 -15.87 1.77 -12.24
CA THR A 91 -15.25 2.63 -13.25
C THR A 91 -13.76 2.69 -12.92
N ALA A 92 -12.91 2.35 -13.88
CA ALA A 92 -11.47 2.47 -13.71
C ALA A 92 -11.15 3.88 -13.16
N PRO A 93 -10.36 4.00 -12.09
CA PRO A 93 -9.87 5.29 -11.67
C PRO A 93 -9.18 5.96 -12.85
N ASP A 94 -9.17 7.28 -12.87
CA ASP A 94 -8.42 8.07 -13.84
C ASP A 94 -6.96 7.58 -13.89
N ASP A 95 -6.45 7.29 -15.09
CA ASP A 95 -5.06 6.85 -15.32
C ASP A 95 -4.08 8.04 -15.26
N SER A 96 -4.30 8.95 -14.34
CA SER A 96 -3.45 10.12 -14.14
C SER A 96 -2.14 9.76 -13.44
N PRO A 97 -1.07 10.54 -13.64
CA PRO A 97 0.17 10.38 -12.90
C PRO A 97 -0.03 10.36 -11.37
N ARG A 98 -0.99 11.14 -10.87
CA ARG A 98 -1.37 11.13 -9.44
C ARG A 98 -1.97 9.81 -9.01
N ALA A 99 -2.88 9.24 -9.78
CA ALA A 99 -3.50 7.96 -9.47
C ALA A 99 -2.47 6.82 -9.50
N GLN A 100 -1.56 6.84 -10.47
CA GLN A 100 -0.45 5.88 -10.55
C GLN A 100 0.47 5.97 -9.32
N LEU A 101 0.84 7.19 -8.91
CA LEU A 101 1.64 7.43 -7.72
C LEU A 101 0.92 7.00 -6.44
N ALA A 102 -0.38 7.28 -6.35
CA ALA A 102 -1.21 6.87 -5.22
C ALA A 102 -1.26 5.35 -5.05
N LEU A 103 -1.30 4.57 -6.15
CA LEU A 103 -1.22 3.11 -6.08
C LEU A 103 0.13 2.61 -5.60
N ALA A 104 1.23 3.30 -5.91
CA ALA A 104 2.52 2.99 -5.30
C ALA A 104 2.48 3.19 -3.78
N ALA A 105 1.86 4.28 -3.29
CA ALA A 105 1.68 4.52 -1.87
C ALA A 105 0.78 3.47 -1.19
N VAL A 106 -0.31 3.04 -1.86
CA VAL A 106 -1.15 1.93 -1.37
C VAL A 106 -0.33 0.65 -1.24
N ALA A 107 0.50 0.32 -2.24
CA ALA A 107 1.35 -0.86 -2.18
C ALA A 107 2.34 -0.81 -1.01
N LEU A 108 2.94 0.36 -0.74
CA LEU A 108 3.82 0.55 0.43
C LEU A 108 3.08 0.26 1.75
N GLY A 109 1.86 0.76 1.92
CA GLY A 109 1.06 0.52 3.11
C GLY A 109 0.70 -0.96 3.30
N VAL A 110 0.29 -1.64 2.21
CA VAL A 110 0.03 -3.10 2.21
C VAL A 110 1.28 -3.88 2.60
N GLY A 111 2.43 -3.56 2.00
CA GLY A 111 3.70 -4.20 2.33
C GLY A 111 4.10 -3.98 3.79
N ARG A 112 3.92 -2.77 4.32
CA ARG A 112 4.19 -2.45 5.73
C ARG A 112 3.29 -3.24 6.67
N ALA A 113 1.99 -3.29 6.41
CA ALA A 113 1.05 -4.09 7.20
C ALA A 113 1.44 -5.58 7.26
N ALA A 114 1.89 -6.13 6.13
CA ALA A 114 2.37 -7.51 6.06
C ALA A 114 3.64 -7.73 6.91
N ILE A 115 4.63 -6.83 6.81
CA ILE A 115 5.85 -6.90 7.63
C ILE A 115 5.54 -6.76 9.12
N GLU A 116 4.68 -5.82 9.51
CA GLU A 116 4.27 -5.63 10.90
C GLU A 116 3.59 -6.89 11.46
N SER A 117 2.72 -7.54 10.66
CA SER A 117 2.13 -8.84 11.01
C SER A 117 3.19 -9.92 11.21
N ALA A 118 4.13 -10.07 10.27
CA ALA A 118 5.22 -11.05 10.37
C ALA A 118 6.09 -10.83 11.62
N LEU A 119 6.42 -9.58 11.91
CA LEU A 119 7.20 -9.23 13.10
C LEU A 119 6.45 -9.53 14.41
N ALA A 120 5.13 -9.34 14.42
CA ALA A 120 4.30 -9.71 15.57
C ALA A 120 4.32 -11.23 15.80
N ASP A 121 4.16 -12.02 14.75
CA ASP A 121 4.22 -13.48 14.83
C ASP A 121 5.60 -13.99 15.26
N LEU A 122 6.70 -13.42 14.71
CA LEU A 122 8.07 -13.76 15.10
C LEU A 122 8.35 -13.44 16.59
N ARG A 123 7.85 -12.31 17.09
CA ARG A 123 7.99 -11.97 18.51
C ARG A 123 7.28 -12.96 19.42
N GLN A 124 6.11 -13.45 19.02
CA GLN A 124 5.36 -14.47 19.77
C GLN A 124 6.07 -15.83 19.71
N ALA A 125 6.66 -16.20 18.56
CA ALA A 125 7.38 -17.44 18.36
C ALA A 125 8.77 -17.46 19.03
N SER A 126 9.36 -16.34 19.37
CA SER A 126 10.69 -16.21 20.02
C SER A 126 10.82 -16.91 21.36
N ALA A 127 9.75 -17.48 21.90
CA ALA A 127 9.76 -18.33 23.09
C ALA A 127 10.21 -19.78 22.81
N ALA A 128 10.39 -20.19 21.54
CA ALA A 128 10.80 -21.54 21.15
C ALA A 128 12.22 -21.54 20.54
N PRO A 129 13.13 -22.42 20.98
CA PRO A 129 14.49 -22.39 20.49
C PRO A 129 14.65 -23.05 19.11
N ALA A 130 15.57 -22.52 18.35
CA ALA A 130 16.52 -23.18 17.47
C ALA A 130 16.37 -23.17 15.94
N ASP A 131 15.31 -22.70 15.26
CA ASP A 131 15.32 -22.61 13.78
C ASP A 131 14.78 -21.26 13.24
N VAL A 132 14.97 -20.19 14.01
CA VAL A 132 14.34 -18.88 13.79
C VAL A 132 15.06 -18.01 12.74
N ASP A 133 16.30 -18.36 12.37
CA ASP A 133 17.13 -17.47 11.53
C ASP A 133 16.60 -17.26 10.11
N LYS A 134 16.09 -18.29 9.48
CA LYS A 134 15.63 -18.21 8.08
C LYS A 134 14.37 -17.37 7.85
N PRO A 135 13.29 -17.49 8.65
CA PRO A 135 12.13 -16.62 8.52
C PRO A 135 12.46 -15.14 8.76
N GLN A 136 13.37 -14.84 9.69
CA GLN A 136 13.79 -13.46 9.98
C GLN A 136 14.50 -12.82 8.79
N TRP A 137 15.35 -13.56 8.08
CA TRP A 137 16.05 -13.03 6.90
C TRP A 137 15.09 -12.67 5.76
N VAL A 138 14.10 -13.51 5.52
CA VAL A 138 13.08 -13.24 4.49
C VAL A 138 12.29 -11.95 4.80
N VAL A 139 11.99 -11.71 6.08
CA VAL A 139 11.32 -10.45 6.50
C VAL A 139 12.28 -9.26 6.39
N ALA A 140 13.56 -9.43 6.74
CA ALA A 140 14.56 -8.37 6.61
C ALA A 140 14.78 -7.95 5.15
N ASP A 141 14.89 -8.92 4.23
CA ASP A 141 14.98 -8.64 2.80
C ASP A 141 13.76 -7.90 2.28
N ALA A 142 12.55 -8.35 2.65
CA ALA A 142 11.30 -7.71 2.25
C ALA A 142 11.18 -6.27 2.81
N ALA A 143 11.63 -6.04 4.04
CA ALA A 143 11.65 -4.71 4.66
C ALA A 143 12.64 -3.78 3.92
N THR A 144 13.81 -4.29 3.54
CA THR A 144 14.81 -3.53 2.77
C THR A 144 14.26 -3.11 1.41
N ASP A 145 13.61 -4.04 0.70
CA ASP A 145 12.96 -3.77 -0.58
C ASP A 145 11.85 -2.73 -0.44
N LEU A 146 11.06 -2.81 0.62
CA LEU A 146 9.97 -1.87 0.87
C LEU A 146 10.49 -0.46 1.20
N ASP A 147 11.57 -0.35 1.96
CA ASP A 147 12.19 0.93 2.26
C ASP A 147 12.81 1.57 1.01
N ALA A 148 13.45 0.78 0.15
CA ALA A 148 13.93 1.26 -1.15
C ALA A 148 12.77 1.74 -2.04
N ALA A 149 11.66 1.01 -2.07
CA ALA A 149 10.47 1.39 -2.81
C ALA A 149 9.84 2.68 -2.27
N ARG A 150 9.83 2.87 -0.95
CA ARG A 150 9.34 4.10 -0.31
C ARG A 150 10.17 5.32 -0.72
N LEU A 151 11.49 5.22 -0.69
CA LEU A 151 12.37 6.31 -1.10
C LEU A 151 12.15 6.71 -2.56
N LEU A 152 11.98 5.72 -3.44
CA LEU A 152 11.70 5.98 -4.86
C LEU A 152 10.30 6.59 -5.06
N THR A 153 9.31 6.15 -4.30
CA THR A 153 7.95 6.72 -4.34
C THR A 153 7.95 8.17 -3.84
N TYR A 154 8.69 8.47 -2.80
CA TYR A 154 8.85 9.83 -2.28
C TYR A 154 9.57 10.74 -3.28
N GLN A 155 10.57 10.21 -3.99
CA GLN A 155 11.21 10.94 -5.09
C GLN A 155 10.21 11.22 -6.21
N ALA A 156 9.47 10.21 -6.66
CA ALA A 156 8.46 10.35 -7.71
C ALA A 156 7.39 11.38 -7.34
N ALA A 157 7.00 11.47 -6.07
CA ALA A 157 6.06 12.49 -5.58
C ALA A 157 6.59 13.93 -5.72
N LYS A 158 7.92 14.10 -5.66
CA LYS A 158 8.56 15.43 -5.82
C LYS A 158 8.81 15.80 -7.27
N THR A 159 9.14 14.83 -8.12
CA THR A 159 9.45 15.07 -9.53
C THR A 159 8.23 15.07 -10.42
N MET A 160 7.25 14.24 -10.09
CA MET A 160 6.01 14.00 -10.85
C MET A 160 6.26 13.69 -12.33
N THR A 161 7.40 13.04 -12.64
CA THR A 161 7.68 12.57 -13.99
C THR A 161 7.10 11.18 -14.21
N ASP A 162 6.63 10.90 -15.43
CA ASP A 162 6.05 9.59 -15.77
C ASP A 162 7.05 8.44 -15.52
N VAL A 163 8.34 8.68 -15.79
CA VAL A 163 9.41 7.70 -15.58
C VAL A 163 9.58 7.38 -14.09
N ASP A 164 9.70 8.40 -13.25
CA ASP A 164 9.88 8.19 -11.81
C ASP A 164 8.65 7.50 -11.19
N ILE A 165 7.44 7.89 -11.62
CA ILE A 165 6.19 7.27 -11.18
C ILE A 165 6.13 5.80 -11.61
N ALA A 166 6.48 5.49 -12.86
CA ALA A 166 6.49 4.12 -13.37
C ALA A 166 7.49 3.24 -12.59
N LEU A 167 8.71 3.75 -12.33
CA LEU A 167 9.73 3.06 -11.53
C LEU A 167 9.27 2.85 -10.09
N ALA A 168 8.70 3.89 -9.46
CA ALA A 168 8.15 3.81 -8.11
C ALA A 168 7.06 2.75 -8.00
N ARG A 169 6.13 2.73 -8.96
CA ARG A 169 5.04 1.78 -9.00
C ARG A 169 5.52 0.35 -9.17
N LEU A 170 6.44 0.10 -10.11
CA LEU A 170 7.04 -1.23 -10.31
C LEU A 170 7.69 -1.74 -9.03
N LEU A 171 8.51 -0.91 -8.39
CA LEU A 171 9.23 -1.33 -7.20
C LEU A 171 8.30 -1.51 -6.00
N ALA A 172 7.35 -0.59 -5.77
CA ALA A 172 6.43 -0.65 -4.65
C ALA A 172 5.50 -1.86 -4.73
N THR A 173 4.91 -2.14 -5.91
CA THR A 173 4.07 -3.31 -6.11
C THR A 173 4.86 -4.61 -5.90
N GLY A 174 6.06 -4.72 -6.49
CA GLY A 174 6.91 -5.89 -6.32
C GLY A 174 7.37 -6.09 -4.86
N ALA A 175 7.73 -5.02 -4.15
CA ALA A 175 8.09 -5.07 -2.74
C ALA A 175 6.92 -5.48 -1.84
N ALA A 176 5.71 -4.97 -2.10
CA ALA A 176 4.51 -5.37 -1.39
C ALA A 176 4.20 -6.86 -1.56
N HIS A 177 4.34 -7.40 -2.77
CA HIS A 177 4.20 -8.85 -3.01
C HIS A 177 5.18 -9.66 -2.18
N ARG A 178 6.47 -9.29 -2.21
CA ARG A 178 7.49 -9.99 -1.41
C ARG A 178 7.23 -9.89 0.08
N ALA A 179 6.74 -8.75 0.56
CA ALA A 179 6.39 -8.54 1.96
C ALA A 179 5.22 -9.44 2.40
N VAL A 180 4.17 -9.54 1.59
CA VAL A 180 3.03 -10.43 1.85
C VAL A 180 3.47 -11.89 1.81
N ASP A 181 4.27 -12.30 0.83
CA ASP A 181 4.80 -13.67 0.75
C ASP A 181 5.70 -14.00 1.94
N ALA A 182 6.54 -13.05 2.39
CA ALA A 182 7.37 -13.22 3.58
C ALA A 182 6.50 -13.41 4.84
N ALA A 183 5.46 -12.61 5.00
CA ALA A 183 4.54 -12.71 6.12
C ALA A 183 3.77 -14.05 6.12
N LEU A 184 3.32 -14.52 4.97
CA LEU A 184 2.66 -15.81 4.83
C LEU A 184 3.60 -16.99 5.15
N ARG A 185 4.90 -16.90 4.81
CA ARG A 185 5.89 -17.91 5.19
C ARG A 185 6.10 -17.98 6.71
N VAL A 186 6.04 -16.84 7.40
CA VAL A 186 6.14 -16.76 8.86
C VAL A 186 4.88 -17.32 9.53
N ALA A 187 3.71 -16.85 9.11
CA ALA A 187 2.44 -17.18 9.74
C ALA A 187 1.90 -18.56 9.37
N GLY A 188 2.33 -19.13 8.22
CA GLY A 188 1.87 -20.43 7.72
C GLY A 188 0.50 -20.41 7.09
N ALA A 189 0.02 -21.57 6.66
CA ALA A 189 -1.20 -21.72 5.87
C ALA A 189 -2.48 -21.26 6.60
N SER A 190 -2.51 -21.29 7.92
CA SER A 190 -3.66 -20.82 8.71
C SER A 190 -3.95 -19.34 8.57
N ALA A 191 -2.96 -18.55 8.13
CA ALA A 191 -3.12 -17.12 7.89
C ALA A 191 -3.98 -16.79 6.66
N LEU A 192 -4.20 -17.78 5.78
CA LEU A 192 -5.08 -17.67 4.60
C LEU A 192 -6.53 -18.04 4.91
N ALA A 193 -6.87 -18.33 6.17
CA ALA A 193 -8.26 -18.55 6.56
C ALA A 193 -9.09 -17.28 6.37
N ASP A 194 -10.36 -17.45 5.99
CA ASP A 194 -11.31 -16.36 5.77
C ASP A 194 -11.38 -15.40 6.98
N GLY A 195 -11.42 -14.11 6.70
CA GLY A 195 -11.43 -13.05 7.72
C GLY A 195 -10.09 -12.72 8.36
N ARG A 196 -8.99 -13.38 7.99
CA ARG A 196 -7.64 -13.03 8.45
C ARG A 196 -7.08 -11.83 7.71
N ALA A 197 -6.29 -11.03 8.41
CA ALA A 197 -5.67 -9.83 7.81
C ALA A 197 -4.75 -10.19 6.63
N LEU A 198 -3.89 -11.21 6.76
CA LEU A 198 -2.97 -11.64 5.71
C LEU A 198 -3.71 -12.23 4.49
N GLU A 199 -4.87 -12.87 4.68
CA GLU A 199 -5.72 -13.32 3.59
C GLU A 199 -6.16 -12.12 2.74
N ARG A 200 -6.66 -11.06 3.40
CA ARG A 200 -7.06 -9.81 2.72
C ARG A 200 -5.88 -9.16 2.02
N LEU A 201 -4.75 -8.98 2.68
CA LEU A 201 -3.53 -8.39 2.10
C LEU A 201 -3.05 -9.19 0.87
N SER A 202 -3.20 -10.53 0.88
CA SER A 202 -2.82 -11.37 -0.25
C SER A 202 -3.71 -11.19 -1.48
N ARG A 203 -4.97 -10.84 -1.29
CA ARG A 203 -5.88 -10.45 -2.38
C ARG A 203 -5.58 -9.04 -2.86
N ASP A 204 -5.43 -8.10 -1.94
CA ASP A 204 -5.20 -6.69 -2.23
C ASP A 204 -3.95 -6.49 -3.09
N VAL A 205 -2.83 -7.13 -2.74
CA VAL A 205 -1.58 -6.98 -3.48
C VAL A 205 -1.70 -7.48 -4.92
N ARG A 206 -2.49 -8.53 -5.18
CA ARG A 206 -2.73 -9.02 -6.55
C ARG A 206 -3.56 -8.05 -7.38
N VAL A 207 -4.54 -7.40 -6.77
CA VAL A 207 -5.34 -6.35 -7.45
C VAL A 207 -4.45 -5.17 -7.83
N LEU A 208 -3.54 -4.75 -6.96
CA LEU A 208 -2.61 -3.65 -7.23
C LEU A 208 -1.70 -3.91 -8.43
N SER A 209 -1.40 -5.18 -8.76
CA SER A 209 -0.57 -5.54 -9.91
C SER A 209 -1.22 -5.27 -11.27
N VAL A 210 -2.55 -5.20 -11.31
CA VAL A 210 -3.31 -5.05 -12.58
C VAL A 210 -4.12 -3.75 -12.63
N LEU A 211 -4.29 -3.08 -11.51
CA LEU A 211 -5.08 -1.86 -11.42
C LEU A 211 -4.33 -0.70 -12.10
N LEU A 212 -5.02 0.06 -12.97
CA LEU A 212 -4.46 1.15 -13.77
C LEU A 212 -3.27 0.75 -14.66
N GLY A 213 -3.33 -0.44 -15.24
CA GLY A 213 -2.31 -0.97 -16.14
C GLY A 213 -1.38 -1.98 -15.47
N THR A 214 -0.83 -2.84 -16.29
CA THR A 214 0.04 -3.94 -15.86
C THR A 214 1.48 -3.46 -15.63
N GLU A 215 2.29 -4.32 -15.01
CA GLU A 215 3.71 -4.06 -14.86
C GLU A 215 4.44 -3.89 -16.20
N GLU A 216 3.99 -4.55 -17.26
CA GLU A 216 4.54 -4.40 -18.60
C GLU A 216 4.36 -2.98 -19.13
N ASN A 217 3.20 -2.36 -18.87
CA ASN A 217 2.95 -0.96 -19.23
C ASN A 217 3.91 -0.03 -18.50
N GLN A 218 4.12 -0.26 -17.20
CA GLN A 218 5.04 0.54 -16.40
C GLN A 218 6.50 0.36 -16.88
N ARG A 219 6.89 -0.88 -17.24
CA ARG A 219 8.21 -1.14 -17.83
C ARG A 219 8.39 -0.43 -19.17
N ALA A 220 7.35 -0.38 -20.00
CA ALA A 220 7.40 0.34 -21.27
C ALA A 220 7.62 1.84 -21.07
N ILE A 221 6.86 2.48 -20.17
CA ILE A 221 7.00 3.91 -19.85
C ILE A 221 8.43 4.19 -19.30
N ALA A 222 8.90 3.37 -18.37
CA ALA A 222 10.24 3.52 -17.81
C ALA A 222 11.32 3.37 -18.87
N ALA A 223 11.22 2.35 -19.75
CA ALA A 223 12.19 2.10 -20.80
C ALA A 223 12.23 3.25 -21.85
N GLU A 224 11.08 3.76 -22.25
CA GLU A 224 11.01 4.90 -23.18
C GLU A 224 11.67 6.16 -22.62
N GLY A 225 11.53 6.40 -21.32
CA GLY A 225 12.12 7.55 -20.68
C GLY A 225 13.61 7.40 -20.38
N LEU A 226 14.11 6.19 -20.16
CA LEU A 226 15.53 5.92 -19.88
C LEU A 226 16.39 5.75 -21.13
N LEU A 227 15.79 5.36 -22.26
CA LEU A 227 16.49 5.18 -23.52
C LEU A 227 16.30 6.40 -24.42
N PRO A 228 17.34 7.22 -24.61
CA PRO A 228 17.24 8.33 -25.56
C PRO A 228 17.00 7.78 -26.97
N ARG A 229 16.01 8.36 -27.68
CA ARG A 229 15.75 8.08 -29.09
C ARG A 229 16.78 8.80 -29.97
#